data_8bae2f96e364454771e6467b3d7971da
#
_entry.id   8bae2f96e364454771e6467b3d7971da
#
_cell.length_a   1.000
_cell.length_b   1.000
_cell.length_c   1.000
_cell.angle_alpha   90.00
_cell.angle_beta   90.00
_cell.angle_gamma   90.00
#
_symmetry.space_group_name_H-M   'P 1'
#
loop_
_entity.id
_entity.type
_entity.pdbx_description
1 polymer ?
#
loop_
_entity_poly.entity_id
_entity_poly.type
_entity_poly.pdbx_seq_one_letter_code
_entity_poly.pdbx_strand_id
1 'polypeptide(L)'
;MRELSVSAMSEPGEDLELVDAAAQVSAWCGEPLLYDGDDPALALAPGTARRRALAAGLEEIAQGLEAPSPAWRFRFSLMLGLERVLADDQPALLNGLTLRPHQVDALAGMLAALTSAEEREDAEDEDVNGVDELADEASEDEDEDADEDEEVDEEVDEEDDEEDDDVESDAEEPDGPDEDGAAPAPPEEPRIQIRAGGEEAGEEAEAAAEPEIDDPGAIRRYRFKHPTASGKTVAAAGFVEACRTVGVLILTHRRLLVDLFRRDLKQQGYGPRLIGAIEKGKRLPRQPPVTVETYAWFIKHASDINPDAYGVVICDEAHTALGERTAATIRRFNRPTYIGMTATDQLLQKHVGDVFPAEVADFPLADAVRRGVVAPLRALRVKPGASLRNVPVVGGDYDQKALAEALDHEALNMAAAMLYRDRFDHRAGIVYAAGVDHAERVAAAMRATGLRARSVSGRTPPRALAATLAAYERGDINVLVNAQLLAEGWNAPRATICMHLAPTASRRVYQQRIGRVMRLHRRKEAGVVVDFVDPAAPHSDRT
;
A
#
# COMPACT_ATOMS: atom_id res chain seq x y z
N MET A 1 17.90 22.60 -49.78
CA MET A 1 18.56 21.30 -49.76
C MET A 1 19.35 21.23 -48.47
N ARG A 2 18.78 20.61 -47.44
CA ARG A 2 19.50 20.24 -46.20
C ARG A 2 19.68 18.74 -46.29
N GLU A 3 20.94 18.33 -46.33
CA GLU A 3 21.35 16.94 -46.29
C GLU A 3 20.86 16.32 -44.97
N LEU A 4 20.08 15.28 -45.10
CA LEU A 4 19.74 14.37 -44.02
C LEU A 4 21.01 13.53 -43.78
N SER A 5 21.56 13.67 -42.59
CA SER A 5 22.65 12.86 -42.07
C SER A 5 22.22 11.39 -42.09
N VAL A 6 22.96 10.58 -42.81
CA VAL A 6 22.80 9.13 -42.88
C VAL A 6 23.17 8.57 -41.51
N SER A 7 22.18 8.06 -40.79
CA SER A 7 22.37 7.24 -39.59
C SER A 7 23.30 6.08 -39.92
N ALA A 8 24.32 5.86 -39.12
CA ALA A 8 25.27 4.77 -39.27
C ALA A 8 24.51 3.45 -39.28
N MET A 9 24.47 2.77 -40.42
CA MET A 9 24.03 1.41 -40.56
C MET A 9 25.14 0.53 -39.97
N SER A 10 24.84 -0.19 -38.87
CA SER A 10 25.70 -1.25 -38.33
C SER A 10 26.01 -2.26 -39.43
N GLU A 11 27.21 -2.84 -39.44
CA GLU A 11 27.54 -3.89 -40.41
C GLU A 11 26.67 -5.15 -40.12
N PRO A 12 26.19 -5.87 -41.14
CA PRO A 12 25.30 -7.03 -41.00
C PRO A 12 25.87 -8.16 -40.11
N GLY A 13 27.14 -8.16 -39.80
CA GLY A 13 27.81 -9.11 -38.90
C GLY A 13 27.67 -8.76 -37.45
N GLU A 14 27.67 -7.48 -37.09
CA GLU A 14 27.55 -7.02 -35.69
C GLU A 14 26.12 -7.28 -35.14
N ASP A 15 25.09 -7.09 -35.97
CA ASP A 15 23.71 -7.34 -35.60
C ASP A 15 23.46 -8.83 -35.31
N LEU A 16 24.11 -9.74 -36.03
CA LEU A 16 23.98 -11.18 -35.83
C LEU A 16 24.60 -11.62 -34.49
N GLU A 17 25.77 -11.05 -34.16
CA GLU A 17 26.44 -11.32 -32.86
C GLU A 17 25.61 -10.81 -31.69
N LEU A 18 24.94 -9.64 -31.81
CA LEU A 18 24.04 -9.09 -30.80
C LEU A 18 22.80 -9.97 -30.58
N VAL A 19 22.21 -10.48 -31.65
CA VAL A 19 21.03 -11.38 -31.56
C VAL A 19 21.40 -12.68 -30.86
N ASP A 20 22.55 -13.29 -31.20
CA ASP A 20 23.00 -14.53 -30.59
C ASP A 20 23.33 -14.32 -29.10
N ALA A 21 24.00 -13.23 -28.76
CA ALA A 21 24.29 -12.85 -27.38
C ALA A 21 23.00 -12.61 -26.55
N ALA A 22 22.03 -11.89 -27.15
CA ALA A 22 20.75 -11.66 -26.51
C ALA A 22 19.96 -12.95 -26.30
N ALA A 23 20.00 -13.87 -27.26
CA ALA A 23 19.36 -15.20 -27.14
C ALA A 23 20.00 -16.02 -26.01
N GLN A 24 21.34 -15.98 -25.90
CA GLN A 24 22.07 -16.66 -24.82
C GLN A 24 21.67 -16.14 -23.45
N VAL A 25 21.70 -14.82 -23.25
CA VAL A 25 21.35 -14.21 -21.96
C VAL A 25 19.85 -14.39 -21.66
N SER A 26 18.97 -14.29 -22.65
CA SER A 26 17.54 -14.54 -22.48
C SER A 26 17.26 -15.97 -21.98
N ALA A 27 17.94 -16.97 -22.54
CA ALA A 27 17.82 -18.35 -22.09
C ALA A 27 18.35 -18.57 -20.66
N TRP A 28 19.43 -17.85 -20.31
CA TRP A 28 20.07 -17.94 -19.00
C TRP A 28 19.25 -17.24 -17.90
N CYS A 29 18.70 -16.03 -18.19
CA CYS A 29 17.95 -15.26 -17.19
C CYS A 29 16.44 -15.60 -17.15
N GLY A 30 15.89 -16.21 -18.23
CA GLY A 30 14.49 -16.59 -18.33
C GLY A 30 13.54 -15.44 -18.72
N GLU A 31 14.08 -14.29 -19.15
CA GLU A 31 13.32 -13.16 -19.69
C GLU A 31 13.88 -12.76 -21.06
N PRO A 32 13.02 -12.39 -22.04
CA PRO A 32 13.49 -11.98 -23.37
C PRO A 32 14.17 -10.61 -23.32
N LEU A 33 15.28 -10.47 -24.04
CA LEU A 33 15.94 -9.18 -24.28
C LEU A 33 15.55 -8.56 -25.62
N LEU A 34 15.04 -9.35 -26.54
CA LEU A 34 14.51 -8.92 -27.83
C LEU A 34 13.11 -9.52 -28.06
N TYR A 35 12.25 -8.78 -28.71
CA TYR A 35 10.89 -9.16 -29.09
C TYR A 35 10.73 -9.21 -30.61
N ASP A 36 9.67 -9.89 -31.08
CA ASP A 36 9.35 -9.95 -32.49
C ASP A 36 9.09 -8.53 -33.05
N GLY A 37 9.89 -8.11 -34.00
CA GLY A 37 9.81 -6.79 -34.61
C GLY A 37 10.76 -5.74 -34.02
N ASP A 38 11.51 -6.03 -32.95
CA ASP A 38 12.58 -5.18 -32.47
C ASP A 38 13.69 -5.08 -33.53
N ASP A 39 14.23 -3.87 -33.72
CA ASP A 39 15.52 -3.66 -34.37
C ASP A 39 16.62 -3.91 -33.31
N PRO A 40 17.47 -4.95 -33.45
CA PRO A 40 18.46 -5.28 -32.44
C PRO A 40 19.45 -4.15 -32.15
N ALA A 41 19.84 -3.39 -33.17
CA ALA A 41 20.77 -2.28 -33.01
C ALA A 41 20.18 -1.11 -32.22
N LEU A 42 18.86 -0.90 -32.31
CA LEU A 42 18.16 0.12 -31.52
C LEU A 42 17.79 -0.39 -30.12
N ALA A 43 17.25 -1.59 -30.02
CA ALA A 43 16.80 -2.17 -28.75
C ALA A 43 17.98 -2.41 -27.77
N LEU A 44 19.14 -2.75 -28.30
CA LEU A 44 20.37 -3.00 -27.55
C LEU A 44 21.45 -1.93 -27.85
N ALA A 45 21.04 -0.70 -28.16
CA ALA A 45 21.96 0.40 -28.35
C ALA A 45 22.77 0.67 -27.07
N PRO A 46 24.01 1.16 -27.18
CA PRO A 46 24.79 1.59 -26.01
C PRO A 46 24.00 2.56 -25.14
N GLY A 47 24.11 2.42 -23.82
CA GLY A 47 23.38 3.25 -22.85
C GLY A 47 21.95 2.80 -22.57
N THR A 48 21.36 1.85 -23.31
CA THR A 48 20.03 1.31 -22.97
C THR A 48 20.08 0.33 -21.79
N ALA A 49 19.04 0.32 -20.98
CA ALA A 49 18.92 -0.60 -19.83
C ALA A 49 18.97 -2.09 -20.24
N ARG A 50 18.43 -2.43 -21.44
CA ARG A 50 18.55 -3.81 -22.00
C ARG A 50 19.98 -4.14 -22.36
N ARG A 51 20.75 -3.17 -22.92
CA ARG A 51 22.17 -3.37 -23.23
C ARG A 51 22.99 -3.65 -21.98
N ARG A 52 22.70 -2.94 -20.89
CA ARG A 52 23.36 -3.20 -19.59
C ARG A 52 23.02 -4.56 -19.02
N ALA A 53 21.74 -4.96 -19.06
CA ALA A 53 21.32 -6.29 -18.66
C ALA A 53 22.02 -7.39 -19.48
N LEU A 54 22.19 -7.17 -20.79
CA LEU A 54 22.94 -8.06 -21.69
C LEU A 54 24.40 -8.14 -21.30
N ALA A 55 25.09 -7.02 -21.15
CA ALA A 55 26.51 -6.98 -20.81
C ALA A 55 26.80 -7.64 -19.46
N ALA A 56 26.04 -7.28 -18.42
CA ALA A 56 26.17 -7.90 -17.10
C ALA A 56 25.85 -9.40 -17.12
N GLY A 57 24.87 -9.84 -17.92
CA GLY A 57 24.55 -11.26 -18.07
C GLY A 57 25.67 -12.04 -18.77
N LEU A 58 26.26 -11.49 -19.82
CA LEU A 58 27.40 -12.12 -20.50
C LEU A 58 28.63 -12.22 -19.58
N GLU A 59 28.85 -11.22 -18.74
CA GLU A 59 29.92 -11.23 -17.75
C GLU A 59 29.73 -12.35 -16.72
N GLU A 60 28.53 -12.48 -16.14
CA GLU A 60 28.23 -13.56 -15.19
C GLU A 60 28.31 -14.97 -15.83
N ILE A 61 27.88 -15.10 -17.10
CA ILE A 61 28.03 -16.34 -17.87
C ILE A 61 29.51 -16.66 -18.10
N ALA A 62 30.34 -15.66 -18.44
CA ALA A 62 31.77 -15.83 -18.62
C ALA A 62 32.50 -16.23 -17.31
N GLN A 63 31.96 -15.79 -16.15
CA GLN A 63 32.43 -16.23 -14.83
C GLN A 63 31.96 -17.65 -14.46
N GLY A 64 31.15 -18.31 -15.30
CA GLY A 64 30.70 -19.68 -15.14
C GLY A 64 29.41 -19.84 -14.31
N LEU A 65 28.64 -18.76 -14.12
CA LEU A 65 27.34 -18.87 -13.43
C LEU A 65 26.29 -19.52 -14.34
N GLU A 66 25.70 -20.61 -13.89
CA GLU A 66 24.64 -21.34 -14.61
C GLU A 66 23.27 -20.61 -14.57
N ALA A 67 23.11 -19.65 -13.66
CA ALA A 67 21.89 -18.84 -13.51
C ALA A 67 22.26 -17.46 -12.93
N PRO A 68 21.41 -16.43 -13.14
CA PRO A 68 21.67 -15.08 -12.67
C PRO A 68 21.90 -15.01 -11.16
N SER A 69 22.89 -14.21 -10.77
CA SER A 69 23.15 -13.89 -9.36
C SER A 69 21.96 -13.15 -8.73
N PRO A 70 21.84 -13.13 -7.39
CA PRO A 70 20.85 -12.26 -6.73
C PRO A 70 20.99 -10.78 -7.08
N ALA A 71 22.23 -10.29 -7.27
CA ALA A 71 22.51 -8.91 -7.64
C ALA A 71 21.93 -8.59 -9.03
N TRP A 72 22.22 -9.42 -10.03
CA TRP A 72 21.70 -9.28 -11.37
C TRP A 72 20.16 -9.33 -11.39
N ARG A 73 19.56 -10.31 -10.66
CA ARG A 73 18.09 -10.44 -10.59
C ARG A 73 17.41 -9.23 -9.98
N PHE A 74 17.97 -8.67 -8.93
CA PHE A 74 17.38 -7.51 -8.24
C PHE A 74 17.45 -6.24 -9.09
N ARG A 75 18.46 -6.14 -9.94
CA ARG A 75 18.65 -5.00 -10.83
C ARG A 75 17.73 -5.10 -12.06
N PHE A 76 17.74 -6.22 -12.76
CA PHE A 76 17.17 -6.31 -14.11
C PHE A 76 15.86 -7.12 -14.23
N SER A 77 15.59 -8.10 -13.35
CA SER A 77 14.44 -9.01 -13.56
C SER A 77 13.08 -8.33 -13.57
N LEU A 78 12.84 -7.33 -12.71
CA LEU A 78 11.56 -6.61 -12.70
C LEU A 78 11.39 -5.81 -14.00
N MET A 79 12.41 -5.10 -14.43
CA MET A 79 12.40 -4.29 -15.67
C MET A 79 12.09 -5.17 -16.89
N LEU A 80 12.88 -6.22 -17.12
CA LEU A 80 12.69 -7.14 -18.26
C LEU A 80 11.32 -7.84 -18.20
N GLY A 81 10.87 -8.23 -17.00
CA GLY A 81 9.57 -8.83 -16.82
C GLY A 81 8.40 -7.86 -17.07
N LEU A 82 8.55 -6.58 -16.74
CA LEU A 82 7.59 -5.51 -17.10
C LEU A 82 7.54 -5.31 -18.61
N GLU A 83 8.68 -5.25 -19.28
CA GLU A 83 8.75 -5.17 -20.74
C GLU A 83 8.02 -6.34 -21.39
N ARG A 84 8.26 -7.58 -20.91
CA ARG A 84 7.57 -8.77 -21.41
C ARG A 84 6.06 -8.68 -21.25
N VAL A 85 5.57 -8.23 -20.09
CA VAL A 85 4.12 -8.11 -19.84
C VAL A 85 3.52 -7.02 -20.72
N LEU A 86 4.24 -5.92 -20.94
CA LEU A 86 3.77 -4.76 -21.71
C LEU A 86 3.97 -4.92 -23.23
N ALA A 87 4.77 -5.88 -23.69
CA ALA A 87 4.92 -6.21 -25.11
C ALA A 87 3.66 -6.86 -25.70
N ASP A 88 2.75 -7.38 -24.86
CA ASP A 88 1.47 -7.92 -25.30
C ASP A 88 0.46 -6.77 -25.49
N ASP A 89 -0.25 -6.75 -26.63
CA ASP A 89 -1.32 -5.79 -26.90
C ASP A 89 -2.44 -5.79 -25.84
N GLN A 90 -2.64 -6.93 -25.19
CA GLN A 90 -3.62 -7.14 -24.12
C GLN A 90 -2.98 -7.83 -22.91
N PRO A 91 -2.18 -7.11 -22.13
CA PRO A 91 -1.51 -7.68 -20.97
C PRO A 91 -2.47 -8.43 -20.06
N ALA A 92 -2.16 -9.69 -19.75
CA ALA A 92 -3.04 -10.56 -18.99
C ALA A 92 -2.27 -11.35 -17.91
N LEU A 93 -2.99 -11.74 -16.85
CA LEU A 93 -2.50 -12.63 -15.80
C LEU A 93 -2.51 -14.09 -16.27
N LEU A 94 -1.86 -15.00 -15.54
CA LEU A 94 -1.78 -16.43 -15.88
C LEU A 94 -3.14 -17.10 -16.13
N ASN A 95 -4.21 -16.63 -15.48
CA ASN A 95 -5.57 -17.16 -15.69
C ASN A 95 -6.30 -16.54 -16.89
N GLY A 96 -5.64 -15.68 -17.69
CA GLY A 96 -6.22 -14.98 -18.83
C GLY A 96 -7.02 -13.71 -18.47
N LEU A 97 -7.00 -13.26 -17.22
CA LEU A 97 -7.62 -11.98 -16.83
C LEU A 97 -6.80 -10.83 -17.40
N THR A 98 -7.37 -10.11 -18.37
CA THR A 98 -6.74 -8.93 -18.98
C THR A 98 -6.65 -7.77 -17.99
N LEU A 99 -5.51 -7.11 -17.95
CA LEU A 99 -5.29 -5.90 -17.17
C LEU A 99 -6.07 -4.72 -17.77
N ARG A 100 -6.64 -3.88 -16.93
CA ARG A 100 -7.31 -2.65 -17.37
C ARG A 100 -6.28 -1.55 -17.68
N PRO A 101 -6.60 -0.56 -18.54
CA PRO A 101 -5.64 0.48 -18.94
C PRO A 101 -4.91 1.14 -17.77
N HIS A 102 -5.60 1.54 -16.71
CA HIS A 102 -4.95 2.17 -15.54
C HIS A 102 -4.02 1.22 -14.75
N GLN A 103 -4.23 -0.09 -14.85
CA GLN A 103 -3.33 -1.10 -14.26
C GLN A 103 -2.10 -1.26 -15.16
N VAL A 104 -2.29 -1.24 -16.47
CA VAL A 104 -1.20 -1.19 -17.45
C VAL A 104 -0.40 0.10 -17.29
N ASP A 105 -1.07 1.26 -17.12
CA ASP A 105 -0.42 2.56 -16.87
C ASP A 105 0.52 2.50 -15.63
N ALA A 106 0.11 1.78 -14.56
CA ALA A 106 0.96 1.62 -13.38
C ALA A 106 2.22 0.77 -13.64
N LEU A 107 2.08 -0.30 -14.44
CA LEU A 107 3.21 -1.15 -14.84
C LEU A 107 4.15 -0.37 -15.78
N ALA A 108 3.61 0.36 -16.75
CA ALA A 108 4.37 1.16 -17.70
C ALA A 108 5.12 2.32 -17.01
N GLY A 109 4.46 3.01 -16.07
CA GLY A 109 5.09 4.04 -15.25
C GLY A 109 6.25 3.49 -14.41
N MET A 110 6.09 2.28 -13.88
CA MET A 110 7.16 1.60 -13.15
C MET A 110 8.34 1.25 -14.07
N LEU A 111 8.04 0.72 -15.27
CA LEU A 111 9.08 0.42 -16.26
C LEU A 111 9.86 1.68 -16.63
N ALA A 112 9.17 2.78 -16.95
CA ALA A 112 9.81 4.05 -17.30
C ALA A 112 10.71 4.57 -16.16
N ALA A 113 10.26 4.44 -14.91
CA ALA A 113 11.04 4.88 -13.75
C ALA A 113 12.29 4.03 -13.54
N LEU A 114 12.20 2.70 -13.72
CA LEU A 114 13.35 1.80 -13.62
C LEU A 114 14.37 2.06 -14.73
N THR A 115 13.90 2.23 -15.98
CA THR A 115 14.77 2.55 -17.13
C THR A 115 15.50 3.88 -16.90
N SER A 116 14.76 4.91 -16.46
CA SER A 116 15.39 6.22 -16.19
C SER A 116 16.34 6.21 -14.97
N ALA A 117 16.17 5.30 -14.02
CA ALA A 117 17.10 5.13 -12.91
C ALA A 117 18.41 4.50 -13.41
N GLU A 118 18.33 3.46 -14.23
CA GLU A 118 19.49 2.84 -14.85
C GLU A 118 20.29 3.81 -15.73
N GLU A 119 19.61 4.69 -16.48
CA GLU A 119 20.25 5.69 -17.33
C GLU A 119 20.98 6.80 -16.55
N ARG A 120 20.52 7.09 -15.33
CA ARG A 120 21.17 8.11 -14.46
C ARG A 120 22.40 7.58 -13.74
N GLU A 121 22.42 6.30 -13.33
CA GLU A 121 23.61 5.68 -12.72
C GLU A 121 24.82 5.75 -13.67
N ASP A 122 24.62 5.57 -14.99
CA ASP A 122 25.73 5.67 -15.97
C ASP A 122 26.30 7.09 -16.11
N ALA A 123 25.44 8.11 -16.08
CA ALA A 123 25.89 9.50 -16.20
C ALA A 123 26.75 9.93 -15.00
N GLU A 124 26.44 9.39 -13.80
CA GLU A 124 27.24 9.64 -12.60
C GLU A 124 28.57 8.86 -12.62
N ASP A 125 28.56 7.62 -13.12
CA ASP A 125 29.78 6.79 -13.26
C ASP A 125 30.71 7.30 -14.37
N GLU A 126 30.19 7.86 -15.47
CA GLU A 126 30.99 8.51 -16.53
C GLU A 126 31.62 9.83 -16.04
N ASP A 127 30.90 10.63 -15.23
CA ASP A 127 31.43 11.86 -14.66
C ASP A 127 32.54 11.60 -13.62
N VAL A 128 32.42 10.53 -12.83
CA VAL A 128 33.46 10.15 -11.85
C VAL A 128 34.71 9.63 -12.55
N ASN A 129 34.58 8.78 -13.56
CA ASN A 129 35.73 8.27 -14.32
C ASN A 129 36.38 9.36 -15.18
N GLY A 130 35.61 10.33 -15.70
CA GLY A 130 36.14 11.47 -16.46
C GLY A 130 36.94 12.46 -15.60
N VAL A 131 36.71 12.51 -14.30
CA VAL A 131 37.46 13.35 -13.35
C VAL A 131 38.76 12.67 -12.92
N ASP A 132 38.79 11.32 -12.82
CA ASP A 132 40.02 10.59 -12.49
C ASP A 132 41.04 10.58 -13.67
N GLU A 133 40.60 10.51 -14.94
CA GLU A 133 41.50 10.63 -16.08
C GLU A 133 42.15 12.02 -16.19
N LEU A 134 41.52 13.09 -15.67
CA LEU A 134 42.11 14.44 -15.65
C LEU A 134 42.98 14.70 -14.40
N ALA A 135 42.89 13.83 -13.36
CA ALA A 135 43.70 13.96 -12.16
C ALA A 135 45.05 13.21 -12.27
N ASP A 136 45.15 12.20 -13.14
CA ASP A 136 46.40 11.42 -13.31
C ASP A 136 47.45 12.14 -14.17
N GLU A 137 47.07 13.21 -14.89
CA GLU A 137 48.05 14.07 -15.63
C GLU A 137 48.68 15.18 -14.77
N ALA A 138 48.30 15.35 -13.48
CA ALA A 138 48.70 16.50 -12.67
C ALA A 138 49.49 16.19 -11.38
N SER A 139 49.92 14.97 -11.14
CA SER A 139 50.73 14.66 -9.93
C SER A 139 51.94 13.76 -10.21
N GLU A 140 52.96 14.33 -10.87
CA GLU A 140 54.36 14.02 -10.55
C GLU A 140 54.89 15.24 -9.80
N ASP A 141 55.04 15.12 -8.49
CA ASP A 141 56.08 15.69 -7.64
C ASP A 141 55.57 15.92 -6.20
N GLU A 142 56.37 15.40 -5.33
CA GLU A 142 56.66 15.73 -3.94
C GLU A 142 56.29 14.67 -2.89
N ASP A 143 57.36 14.00 -2.48
CA ASP A 143 57.55 13.20 -1.26
C ASP A 143 57.53 14.08 0.00
N GLU A 144 57.14 13.52 1.10
CA GLU A 144 57.81 13.43 2.39
C GLU A 144 56.88 13.44 3.62
N ASP A 145 56.97 12.31 4.35
CA ASP A 145 56.95 12.13 5.82
C ASP A 145 55.87 12.74 6.73
N ALA A 146 55.18 11.87 7.43
CA ALA A 146 55.29 11.70 8.87
C ALA A 146 54.23 10.76 9.48
N ASP A 147 54.74 9.80 10.24
CA ASP A 147 54.04 8.93 11.20
C ASP A 147 53.30 9.71 12.27
N GLU A 148 52.20 9.17 12.77
CA GLU A 148 51.97 8.95 14.20
C GLU A 148 50.64 8.24 14.49
N ASP A 149 50.76 7.12 15.23
CA ASP A 149 49.72 6.31 15.84
C ASP A 149 48.87 7.06 16.86
N GLU A 150 47.59 6.75 16.94
CA GLU A 150 46.87 6.69 18.21
C GLU A 150 45.67 5.71 18.09
N GLU A 151 45.85 4.52 18.69
CA GLU A 151 44.77 3.64 19.08
C GLU A 151 44.00 4.23 20.27
N VAL A 152 42.68 4.25 20.18
CA VAL A 152 41.81 4.44 21.35
C VAL A 152 40.77 3.35 21.39
N ASP A 153 40.98 2.40 22.30
CA ASP A 153 39.99 1.47 22.80
C ASP A 153 38.88 2.19 23.54
N GLU A 154 37.64 1.98 23.18
CA GLU A 154 36.51 2.22 24.09
C GLU A 154 35.64 0.98 24.17
N GLU A 155 35.73 0.34 25.33
CA GLU A 155 34.80 -0.68 25.83
C GLU A 155 33.42 -0.04 26.03
N VAL A 156 32.37 -0.68 25.55
CA VAL A 156 31.00 -0.32 25.88
C VAL A 156 30.32 -1.50 26.56
N ASP A 157 29.94 -1.25 27.80
CA ASP A 157 29.20 -2.13 28.69
C ASP A 157 27.86 -2.58 28.09
N GLU A 158 27.61 -3.89 28.15
CA GLU A 158 26.31 -4.51 27.98
C GLU A 158 25.49 -4.32 29.26
N GLU A 159 24.34 -3.67 29.17
CA GLU A 159 23.27 -3.82 30.17
C GLU A 159 22.06 -4.52 29.53
N ASP A 160 21.82 -5.73 30.02
CA ASP A 160 20.59 -6.51 29.82
C ASP A 160 19.42 -5.79 30.51
N ASP A 161 18.34 -5.59 29.77
CA ASP A 161 17.01 -5.46 30.35
C ASP A 161 16.03 -6.42 29.63
N GLU A 162 15.87 -7.58 30.24
CA GLU A 162 14.75 -8.48 30.02
C GLU A 162 13.51 -7.92 30.70
N GLU A 163 12.45 -7.62 29.96
CA GLU A 163 11.09 -7.60 30.51
C GLU A 163 10.16 -8.45 29.67
N ASP A 164 9.89 -9.64 30.24
CA ASP A 164 8.76 -10.50 29.94
C ASP A 164 7.44 -9.81 30.26
N ASP A 165 6.50 -9.86 29.34
CA ASP A 165 5.08 -9.73 29.66
C ASP A 165 4.24 -10.72 28.83
N ASP A 166 4.19 -11.95 29.32
CA ASP A 166 3.10 -12.91 29.06
C ASP A 166 1.96 -12.62 30.04
N VAL A 167 0.81 -12.25 29.55
CA VAL A 167 -0.44 -12.30 30.32
C VAL A 167 -1.48 -13.11 29.56
N GLU A 168 -1.56 -14.36 29.86
CA GLU A 168 -2.79 -15.17 29.69
C GLU A 168 -3.71 -14.95 30.89
N SER A 169 -4.95 -14.65 30.55
CA SER A 169 -6.07 -14.52 31.48
C SER A 169 -6.74 -15.87 31.74
N ASP A 170 -7.07 -16.17 32.93
CA ASP A 170 -8.22 -17.01 33.23
C ASP A 170 -9.08 -16.42 34.34
N ALA A 171 -10.37 -16.65 34.15
CA ALA A 171 -11.47 -16.13 34.90
C ALA A 171 -11.55 -16.71 36.33
N GLU A 172 -12.21 -15.96 37.22
CA GLU A 172 -13.30 -16.45 38.09
C GLU A 172 -13.80 -15.31 38.98
N GLU A 173 -15.12 -15.11 38.97
CA GLU A 173 -15.84 -14.38 40.02
C GLU A 173 -15.90 -15.22 41.32
N PRO A 174 -16.08 -14.64 42.53
CA PRO A 174 -17.40 -14.47 43.07
C PRO A 174 -17.64 -13.29 44.05
N ASP A 175 -18.94 -12.98 44.17
CA ASP A 175 -19.77 -12.50 45.30
C ASP A 175 -19.27 -11.42 46.28
N GLY A 176 -20.12 -10.36 46.40
CA GLY A 176 -20.13 -9.31 47.41
C GLY A 176 -20.50 -9.80 48.86
N PRO A 177 -20.91 -8.97 49.81
CA PRO A 177 -21.29 -7.54 49.77
C PRO A 177 -20.74 -6.70 50.97
N ASP A 178 -21.15 -5.42 51.00
CA ASP A 178 -21.45 -4.56 52.15
C ASP A 178 -20.43 -3.53 52.68
N GLU A 179 -20.96 -2.33 52.70
CA GLU A 179 -21.03 -1.27 53.72
C GLU A 179 -19.98 -0.13 53.76
N ASP A 180 -20.57 1.06 53.60
CA ASP A 180 -20.34 2.34 54.28
C ASP A 180 -18.95 3.01 54.37
N GLY A 181 -18.89 4.21 53.81
CA GLY A 181 -17.83 5.15 54.18
C GLY A 181 -17.73 6.42 53.34
N ALA A 182 -18.44 7.43 53.77
CA ALA A 182 -18.22 8.89 53.62
C ALA A 182 -17.19 9.41 52.59
N ALA A 183 -17.66 10.27 51.67
CA ALA A 183 -16.90 11.10 50.74
C ALA A 183 -16.11 12.24 51.46
N PRO A 184 -14.91 12.61 51.01
CA PRO A 184 -14.36 13.95 51.18
C PRO A 184 -14.49 14.79 49.90
N ALA A 185 -14.67 16.09 50.13
CA ALA A 185 -14.93 17.15 49.18
C ALA A 185 -13.80 17.37 48.14
N PRO A 186 -14.09 17.95 46.97
CA PRO A 186 -13.11 18.19 45.93
C PRO A 186 -12.27 19.42 46.22
N PRO A 187 -11.00 19.48 45.77
CA PRO A 187 -10.18 20.67 45.82
C PRO A 187 -10.49 21.66 44.70
N GLU A 188 -10.38 22.92 45.02
CA GLU A 188 -10.70 24.09 44.19
C GLU A 188 -9.83 24.20 42.94
N GLU A 189 -10.46 24.58 41.83
CA GLU A 189 -9.83 24.92 40.55
C GLU A 189 -9.07 26.26 40.60
N PRO A 190 -7.92 26.37 39.95
CA PRO A 190 -7.30 27.68 39.73
C PRO A 190 -7.95 28.41 38.54
N ARG A 191 -8.50 29.57 38.79
CA ARG A 191 -9.05 30.51 37.81
C ARG A 191 -7.93 31.06 36.92
N ILE A 192 -7.97 30.75 35.62
CA ILE A 192 -7.15 31.42 34.63
C ILE A 192 -7.93 32.63 34.09
N GLN A 193 -7.36 33.81 34.26
CA GLN A 193 -7.85 35.08 33.73
C GLN A 193 -7.53 35.15 32.23
N ILE A 194 -8.59 35.28 31.41
CA ILE A 194 -8.47 35.58 29.98
C ILE A 194 -8.25 37.10 29.84
N ARG A 195 -7.07 37.52 29.37
CA ARG A 195 -6.84 38.85 28.81
C ARG A 195 -7.11 38.84 27.32
N ALA A 196 -8.10 39.63 26.93
CA ALA A 196 -8.32 39.98 25.54
C ALA A 196 -7.31 41.09 25.15
N GLY A 197 -6.70 40.98 24.00
CA GLY A 197 -5.87 42.02 23.41
C GLY A 197 -5.17 41.49 22.18
N GLY A 198 -5.53 42.07 21.05
CA GLY A 198 -5.28 41.74 19.69
C GLY A 198 -3.85 41.94 19.20
N GLU A 199 -3.82 41.75 17.93
CA GLU A 199 -2.83 42.10 16.89
C GLU A 199 -2.16 40.88 16.25
N GLU A 200 -2.46 40.76 14.99
CA GLU A 200 -1.83 39.89 14.01
C GLU A 200 -0.34 40.26 13.90
N ALA A 201 0.52 39.30 14.12
CA ALA A 201 1.86 39.30 13.60
C ALA A 201 2.11 37.91 13.05
N GLY A 202 2.22 37.83 11.73
CA GLY A 202 2.66 36.63 11.02
C GLY A 202 4.10 36.31 11.47
N GLU A 203 4.26 35.31 12.27
CA GLU A 203 5.52 34.60 12.40
C GLU A 203 5.51 33.45 11.37
N GLU A 204 6.15 33.68 10.23
CA GLU A 204 6.72 32.62 9.43
C GLU A 204 7.71 31.88 10.34
N ALA A 205 7.23 30.78 10.96
CA ALA A 205 8.14 29.82 11.56
C ALA A 205 8.96 29.24 10.43
N GLU A 206 10.21 29.68 10.30
CA GLU A 206 11.25 28.92 9.58
C GLU A 206 11.21 27.51 10.14
N ALA A 207 10.65 26.59 9.31
CA ALA A 207 10.76 25.17 9.56
C ALA A 207 12.26 24.86 9.59
N ALA A 208 12.79 24.58 10.77
CA ALA A 208 14.11 24.01 10.92
C ALA A 208 14.16 22.80 9.98
N ALA A 209 15.09 22.81 9.02
CA ALA A 209 15.31 21.69 8.10
C ALA A 209 15.58 20.47 8.98
N GLU A 210 14.66 19.50 8.95
CA GLU A 210 14.92 18.19 9.54
C GLU A 210 16.19 17.64 8.88
N PRO A 211 17.10 17.01 9.63
CA PRO A 211 18.32 16.45 9.07
C PRO A 211 17.93 15.50 7.92
N GLU A 212 18.48 15.72 6.74
CA GLU A 212 18.33 14.81 5.60
C GLU A 212 18.82 13.44 6.06
N ILE A 213 17.89 12.50 6.21
CA ILE A 213 18.23 11.12 6.52
C ILE A 213 18.90 10.57 5.27
N ASP A 214 20.18 10.24 5.38
CA ASP A 214 20.89 9.50 4.32
C ASP A 214 20.17 8.15 4.09
N ASP A 215 19.47 8.03 2.97
CA ASP A 215 18.62 6.90 2.65
C ASP A 215 18.94 6.38 1.23
N PRO A 216 20.06 5.67 1.07
CA PRO A 216 20.52 5.18 -0.23
C PRO A 216 19.52 4.21 -0.89
N GLY A 217 18.60 3.63 -0.11
CA GLY A 217 17.53 2.78 -0.66
C GLY A 217 16.34 3.56 -1.23
N ALA A 218 16.28 4.89 -1.08
CA ALA A 218 15.17 5.73 -1.54
C ALA A 218 14.94 5.61 -3.06
N ILE A 219 16.00 5.49 -3.83
CA ILE A 219 15.98 5.33 -5.31
C ILE A 219 15.25 4.06 -5.78
N ARG A 220 15.06 3.07 -4.91
CA ARG A 220 14.37 1.80 -5.19
C ARG A 220 12.96 1.75 -4.64
N ARG A 221 12.40 2.89 -4.21
CA ARG A 221 11.06 2.94 -3.61
C ARG A 221 10.13 3.82 -4.41
N TYR A 222 9.15 3.17 -5.02
CA TYR A 222 8.18 3.73 -5.95
C TYR A 222 6.78 3.63 -5.37
N ARG A 223 5.87 4.51 -5.80
CA ARG A 223 4.45 4.45 -5.45
C ARG A 223 3.56 4.71 -6.64
N PHE A 224 2.37 4.11 -6.61
CA PHE A 224 1.28 4.51 -7.49
C PHE A 224 -0.02 4.70 -6.73
N LYS A 225 -0.90 5.54 -7.28
CA LYS A 225 -2.19 5.88 -6.68
C LYS A 225 -3.32 5.36 -7.52
N HIS A 226 -4.10 4.47 -6.92
CA HIS A 226 -5.33 3.96 -7.51
C HIS A 226 -6.47 4.08 -6.49
N PRO A 227 -7.65 4.61 -6.86
CA PRO A 227 -8.75 4.78 -5.93
C PRO A 227 -9.24 3.43 -5.40
N THR A 228 -9.92 3.45 -4.25
CA THR A 228 -10.56 2.25 -3.71
C THR A 228 -11.53 1.67 -4.75
N ALA A 229 -11.56 0.35 -4.87
CA ALA A 229 -12.37 -0.41 -5.82
C ALA A 229 -11.91 -0.39 -7.30
N SER A 230 -10.81 0.27 -7.66
CA SER A 230 -10.25 0.23 -9.03
C SER A 230 -9.55 -1.09 -9.38
N GLY A 231 -9.25 -1.94 -8.39
CA GLY A 231 -8.59 -3.24 -8.59
C GLY A 231 -7.08 -3.20 -8.31
N LYS A 232 -6.64 -2.54 -7.24
CA LYS A 232 -5.24 -2.54 -6.78
C LYS A 232 -4.65 -3.95 -6.64
N THR A 233 -5.42 -4.90 -6.10
CA THR A 233 -4.97 -6.32 -5.99
C THR A 233 -4.66 -6.95 -7.35
N VAL A 234 -5.38 -6.56 -8.41
CA VAL A 234 -5.11 -7.03 -9.78
C VAL A 234 -3.86 -6.36 -10.33
N ALA A 235 -3.63 -5.07 -10.04
CA ALA A 235 -2.38 -4.41 -10.39
C ALA A 235 -1.18 -5.07 -9.69
N ALA A 236 -1.31 -5.39 -8.39
CA ALA A 236 -0.30 -6.16 -7.65
C ALA A 236 0.00 -7.51 -8.31
N ALA A 237 -1.03 -8.22 -8.79
CA ALA A 237 -0.85 -9.46 -9.53
C ALA A 237 -0.16 -9.25 -10.89
N GLY A 238 -0.35 -8.10 -11.53
CA GLY A 238 0.41 -7.71 -12.74
C GLY A 238 1.92 -7.59 -12.44
N PHE A 239 2.30 -7.01 -11.31
CA PHE A 239 3.70 -6.99 -10.86
C PHE A 239 4.20 -8.41 -10.50
N VAL A 240 3.37 -9.26 -9.89
CA VAL A 240 3.72 -10.68 -9.65
C VAL A 240 3.94 -11.42 -10.98
N GLU A 241 3.17 -11.11 -12.02
CA GLU A 241 3.36 -11.64 -13.37
C GLU A 241 4.69 -11.18 -13.99
N ALA A 242 5.03 -9.90 -13.83
CA ALA A 242 6.33 -9.37 -14.28
C ALA A 242 7.51 -10.04 -13.54
N CYS A 243 7.33 -10.44 -12.28
CA CYS A 243 8.36 -11.04 -11.44
C CYS A 243 8.45 -12.57 -11.59
N ARG A 244 8.58 -13.11 -12.81
CA ARG A 244 8.71 -14.58 -13.02
C ARG A 244 10.02 -15.14 -12.49
N THR A 245 11.07 -14.35 -12.55
CA THR A 245 12.45 -14.76 -12.28
C THR A 245 12.96 -14.26 -10.93
N VAL A 246 12.16 -13.46 -10.21
CA VAL A 246 12.50 -12.91 -8.90
C VAL A 246 11.34 -13.08 -7.91
N GLY A 247 11.67 -13.24 -6.62
CA GLY A 247 10.67 -13.41 -5.56
C GLY A 247 9.96 -12.09 -5.20
N VAL A 248 8.70 -12.21 -4.77
CA VAL A 248 7.84 -11.09 -4.38
C VAL A 248 7.35 -11.28 -2.95
N LEU A 249 7.53 -10.25 -2.11
CA LEU A 249 6.92 -10.14 -0.79
C LEU A 249 5.80 -9.09 -0.85
N ILE A 250 4.58 -9.46 -0.45
CA ILE A 250 3.43 -8.55 -0.39
C ILE A 250 3.13 -8.28 1.07
N LEU A 251 3.11 -7.01 1.45
CA LEU A 251 2.83 -6.55 2.81
C LEU A 251 1.47 -5.87 2.89
N THR A 252 0.66 -6.27 3.87
CA THR A 252 -0.65 -5.68 4.15
C THR A 252 -0.75 -5.32 5.64
N HIS A 253 -1.76 -4.54 6.02
CA HIS A 253 -1.89 -4.10 7.41
C HIS A 253 -2.76 -5.02 8.29
N ARG A 254 -3.46 -6.04 7.72
CA ARG A 254 -4.35 -6.94 8.48
C ARG A 254 -4.26 -8.38 8.01
N ARG A 255 -4.33 -9.32 8.96
CA ARG A 255 -4.33 -10.76 8.67
C ARG A 255 -5.42 -11.19 7.69
N LEU A 256 -6.61 -10.62 7.78
CA LEU A 256 -7.71 -10.89 6.83
C LEU A 256 -7.32 -10.57 5.38
N LEU A 257 -6.53 -9.52 5.16
CA LEU A 257 -6.06 -9.15 3.82
C LEU A 257 -5.03 -10.14 3.29
N VAL A 258 -4.18 -10.70 4.15
CA VAL A 258 -3.24 -11.76 3.77
C VAL A 258 -3.99 -12.95 3.15
N ASP A 259 -5.07 -13.40 3.81
CA ASP A 259 -5.86 -14.53 3.33
C ASP A 259 -6.60 -14.20 2.03
N LEU A 260 -7.07 -12.96 1.88
CA LEU A 260 -7.71 -12.47 0.66
C LEU A 260 -6.73 -12.39 -0.51
N PHE A 261 -5.55 -11.79 -0.33
CA PHE A 261 -4.50 -11.74 -1.35
C PHE A 261 -4.07 -13.13 -1.79
N ARG A 262 -3.81 -14.03 -0.81
CA ARG A 262 -3.44 -15.43 -1.11
C ARG A 262 -4.52 -16.14 -1.93
N ARG A 263 -5.79 -15.96 -1.57
CA ARG A 263 -6.91 -16.53 -2.32
C ARG A 263 -6.99 -15.98 -3.74
N ASP A 264 -6.91 -14.66 -3.90
CA ASP A 264 -7.04 -13.99 -5.19
C ASP A 264 -5.86 -14.37 -6.11
N LEU A 265 -4.63 -14.36 -5.61
CA LEU A 265 -3.44 -14.81 -6.35
C LEU A 265 -3.53 -16.29 -6.75
N LYS A 266 -4.08 -17.16 -5.88
CA LYS A 266 -4.32 -18.56 -6.21
C LYS A 266 -5.32 -18.72 -7.34
N GLN A 267 -6.40 -17.92 -7.34
CA GLN A 267 -7.39 -17.91 -8.43
C GLN A 267 -6.82 -17.38 -9.74
N GLN A 268 -5.82 -16.49 -9.66
CA GLN A 268 -5.10 -15.93 -10.80
C GLN A 268 -4.00 -16.84 -11.36
N GLY A 269 -3.76 -18.01 -10.75
CA GLY A 269 -2.82 -19.00 -11.25
C GLY A 269 -1.48 -19.05 -10.51
N TYR A 270 -1.22 -18.15 -9.56
CA TYR A 270 0.06 -18.06 -8.83
C TYR A 270 0.15 -19.00 -7.61
N GLY A 271 -0.83 -19.88 -7.41
CA GLY A 271 -0.87 -20.84 -6.31
C GLY A 271 0.43 -21.61 -6.06
N PRO A 272 1.11 -22.15 -7.08
CA PRO A 272 2.38 -22.87 -6.90
C PRO A 272 3.54 -22.04 -6.32
N ARG A 273 3.52 -20.71 -6.49
CA ARG A 273 4.52 -19.79 -5.96
C ARG A 273 4.20 -19.28 -4.55
N LEU A 274 2.95 -19.49 -4.08
CA LEU A 274 2.49 -19.00 -2.78
C LEU A 274 3.04 -19.86 -1.65
N ILE A 275 4.09 -19.39 -0.99
CA ILE A 275 4.73 -20.07 0.15
C ILE A 275 4.92 -19.10 1.33
N GLY A 276 5.28 -19.65 2.49
CA GLY A 276 5.71 -18.85 3.64
C GLY A 276 7.06 -18.16 3.39
N ALA A 277 7.40 -17.21 4.24
CA ALA A 277 8.67 -16.49 4.14
C ALA A 277 9.86 -17.44 4.23
N ILE A 278 10.89 -17.14 3.46
CA ILE A 278 12.13 -17.93 3.43
C ILE A 278 13.12 -17.30 4.39
N GLU A 279 13.50 -18.05 5.39
CA GLU A 279 14.46 -17.63 6.42
C GLU A 279 15.91 -17.68 5.93
N LYS A 280 16.78 -16.91 6.58
CA LYS A 280 18.24 -16.97 6.37
C LYS A 280 18.77 -18.40 6.44
N GLY A 281 19.70 -18.72 5.55
CA GLY A 281 20.32 -20.04 5.48
C GLY A 281 19.43 -21.14 4.87
N LYS A 282 18.15 -20.86 4.56
CA LYS A 282 17.31 -21.80 3.81
C LYS A 282 17.60 -21.68 2.31
N ARG A 283 17.57 -22.84 1.64
CA ARG A 283 17.72 -22.89 0.18
C ARG A 283 16.53 -22.23 -0.50
N LEU A 284 16.82 -21.41 -1.50
CA LEU A 284 15.78 -20.80 -2.34
C LEU A 284 15.04 -21.88 -3.15
N PRO A 285 13.72 -21.78 -3.30
CA PRO A 285 12.95 -22.69 -4.14
C PRO A 285 13.32 -22.52 -5.61
N ARG A 286 13.05 -23.56 -6.41
CA ARG A 286 13.32 -23.51 -7.85
C ARG A 286 12.48 -22.46 -8.57
N GLN A 287 11.24 -22.26 -8.12
CA GLN A 287 10.39 -21.16 -8.60
C GLN A 287 10.50 -19.98 -7.62
N PRO A 288 10.66 -18.75 -8.12
CA PRO A 288 10.70 -17.58 -7.27
C PRO A 288 9.44 -17.46 -6.41
N PRO A 289 9.58 -17.24 -5.09
CA PRO A 289 8.47 -17.28 -4.15
C PRO A 289 7.56 -16.06 -4.29
N VAL A 290 6.29 -16.23 -3.93
CA VAL A 290 5.36 -15.15 -3.62
C VAL A 290 4.91 -15.36 -2.18
N THR A 291 5.22 -14.41 -1.32
CA THR A 291 4.86 -14.46 0.09
C THR A 291 3.96 -13.28 0.42
N VAL A 292 2.91 -13.51 1.20
CA VAL A 292 1.99 -12.46 1.65
C VAL A 292 1.97 -12.47 3.16
N GLU A 293 2.35 -11.35 3.78
CA GLU A 293 2.42 -11.18 5.24
C GLU A 293 1.92 -9.79 5.69
N THR A 294 1.82 -9.59 7.01
CA THR A 294 1.45 -8.29 7.55
C THR A 294 2.67 -7.41 7.80
N TYR A 295 2.50 -6.07 7.84
CA TYR A 295 3.55 -5.15 8.27
C TYR A 295 4.06 -5.49 9.68
N ALA A 296 3.15 -5.85 10.60
CA ALA A 296 3.53 -6.22 11.97
C ALA A 296 4.41 -7.49 12.00
N TRP A 297 4.12 -8.46 11.13
CA TRP A 297 4.98 -9.62 10.96
C TRP A 297 6.35 -9.22 10.38
N PHE A 298 6.36 -8.36 9.36
CA PHE A 298 7.58 -7.91 8.70
C PHE A 298 8.53 -7.19 9.66
N ILE A 299 8.02 -6.29 10.52
CA ILE A 299 8.81 -5.59 11.53
C ILE A 299 9.56 -6.58 12.44
N LYS A 300 8.91 -7.68 12.83
CA LYS A 300 9.50 -8.68 13.73
C LYS A 300 10.49 -9.64 13.06
N HIS A 301 10.32 -9.91 11.77
CA HIS A 301 11.03 -11.01 11.10
C HIS A 301 11.89 -10.55 9.91
N ALA A 302 11.97 -9.25 9.60
CA ALA A 302 12.77 -8.77 8.47
C ALA A 302 14.25 -9.18 8.58
N SER A 303 14.79 -9.21 9.81
CA SER A 303 16.15 -9.67 10.09
C SER A 303 16.38 -11.15 9.79
N ASP A 304 15.31 -11.97 9.83
CA ASP A 304 15.39 -13.42 9.65
C ASP A 304 15.11 -13.85 8.22
N ILE A 305 14.62 -12.94 7.37
CA ILE A 305 14.34 -13.20 5.96
C ILE A 305 15.67 -13.42 5.21
N ASN A 306 15.69 -14.45 4.35
CA ASN A 306 16.80 -14.63 3.42
C ASN A 306 16.87 -13.41 2.47
N PRO A 307 17.97 -12.62 2.47
CA PRO A 307 18.08 -11.38 1.71
C PRO A 307 18.00 -11.57 0.19
N ASP A 308 18.22 -12.79 -0.30
CA ASP A 308 18.18 -13.12 -1.73
C ASP A 308 16.82 -13.71 -2.17
N ALA A 309 15.87 -13.85 -1.24
CA ALA A 309 14.58 -14.46 -1.53
C ALA A 309 13.61 -13.55 -2.29
N TYR A 310 13.69 -12.24 -2.06
CA TYR A 310 12.73 -11.27 -2.58
C TYR A 310 13.44 -10.08 -3.20
N GLY A 311 13.29 -9.89 -4.50
CA GLY A 311 13.77 -8.70 -5.21
C GLY A 311 12.72 -7.59 -5.30
N VAL A 312 11.44 -7.92 -5.00
CA VAL A 312 10.35 -6.95 -5.02
C VAL A 312 9.51 -7.06 -3.76
N VAL A 313 9.19 -5.93 -3.15
CA VAL A 313 8.26 -5.81 -2.02
C VAL A 313 7.10 -4.91 -2.41
N ILE A 314 5.88 -5.45 -2.40
CA ILE A 314 4.65 -4.70 -2.69
C ILE A 314 3.98 -4.32 -1.38
N CYS A 315 3.82 -3.04 -1.13
CA CYS A 315 3.23 -2.45 0.07
C CYS A 315 1.79 -2.01 -0.18
N ASP A 316 0.81 -2.83 0.23
CA ASP A 316 -0.61 -2.46 0.12
C ASP A 316 -0.99 -1.45 1.20
N GLU A 317 -1.81 -0.45 0.82
CA GLU A 317 -2.13 0.73 1.62
C GLU A 317 -0.85 1.36 2.21
N ALA A 318 0.08 1.77 1.32
CA ALA A 318 1.44 2.23 1.63
C ALA A 318 1.50 3.33 2.71
N HIS A 319 0.43 4.09 2.90
CA HIS A 319 0.32 5.05 4.00
C HIS A 319 0.37 4.39 5.40
N THR A 320 0.13 3.09 5.52
CA THR A 320 0.29 2.36 6.79
C THR A 320 1.74 2.00 7.09
N ALA A 321 2.62 2.11 6.09
CA ALA A 321 4.07 1.93 6.25
C ALA A 321 4.79 3.15 6.88
N LEU A 322 4.06 4.25 7.13
CA LEU A 322 4.62 5.51 7.63
C LEU A 322 4.95 5.49 9.13
N GLY A 323 4.47 4.50 9.87
CA GLY A 323 4.87 4.34 11.27
C GLY A 323 6.38 4.18 11.39
N GLU A 324 7.00 4.86 12.35
CA GLU A 324 8.44 4.95 12.54
C GLU A 324 9.15 3.59 12.46
N ARG A 325 8.65 2.58 13.18
CA ARG A 325 9.22 1.23 13.17
C ARG A 325 9.12 0.56 11.78
N THR A 326 8.02 0.75 11.07
CA THR A 326 7.84 0.17 9.74
C THR A 326 8.75 0.85 8.73
N ALA A 327 8.81 2.17 8.74
CA ALA A 327 9.69 2.96 7.87
C ALA A 327 11.17 2.61 8.10
N ALA A 328 11.60 2.52 9.37
CA ALA A 328 12.96 2.09 9.72
C ALA A 328 13.26 0.67 9.23
N THR A 329 12.31 -0.27 9.35
CA THR A 329 12.49 -1.63 8.85
C THR A 329 12.62 -1.67 7.32
N ILE A 330 11.81 -0.88 6.60
CA ILE A 330 11.89 -0.75 5.13
C ILE A 330 13.26 -0.18 4.73
N ARG A 331 13.74 0.87 5.41
CA ARG A 331 15.06 1.47 5.13
C ARG A 331 16.21 0.48 5.35
N ARG A 332 16.12 -0.34 6.40
CA ARG A 332 17.13 -1.36 6.70
C ARG A 332 17.07 -2.56 5.74
N PHE A 333 15.89 -2.99 5.30
CA PHE A 333 15.71 -4.05 4.31
C PHE A 333 15.68 -3.44 2.91
N ASN A 334 16.79 -2.81 2.48
CA ASN A 334 16.88 -1.88 1.36
C ASN A 334 17.26 -2.47 0.00
N ARG A 335 17.59 -3.77 -0.09
CA ARG A 335 17.99 -4.43 -1.35
C ARG A 335 16.86 -4.56 -2.37
N PRO A 336 15.60 -4.92 -1.98
CA PRO A 336 14.50 -5.04 -2.92
C PRO A 336 14.03 -3.71 -3.49
N THR A 337 13.41 -3.78 -4.65
CA THR A 337 12.56 -2.69 -5.16
C THR A 337 11.22 -2.69 -4.45
N TYR A 338 10.80 -1.54 -3.93
CA TYR A 338 9.55 -1.38 -3.22
C TYR A 338 8.49 -0.70 -4.10
N ILE A 339 7.28 -1.23 -4.08
CA ILE A 339 6.12 -0.71 -4.82
C ILE A 339 5.00 -0.41 -3.83
N GLY A 340 4.82 0.87 -3.47
CA GLY A 340 3.75 1.34 -2.62
C GLY A 340 2.45 1.53 -3.40
N MET A 341 1.37 0.87 -2.96
CA MET A 341 0.03 1.06 -3.50
C MET A 341 -0.82 1.84 -2.50
N THR A 342 -1.41 2.95 -2.92
CA THR A 342 -2.29 3.75 -2.06
C THR A 342 -3.55 4.20 -2.79
N ALA A 343 -4.63 4.42 -2.02
CA ALA A 343 -5.86 5.04 -2.51
C ALA A 343 -5.97 6.49 -2.08
N THR A 344 -5.11 6.96 -1.19
CA THR A 344 -5.29 8.20 -0.45
C THR A 344 -4.66 9.40 -1.14
N ASP A 345 -5.38 10.51 -1.02
CA ASP A 345 -5.12 11.81 -1.60
C ASP A 345 -4.15 12.67 -0.73
N GLN A 346 -3.86 13.83 -1.23
CA GLN A 346 -2.85 14.85 -0.96
C GLN A 346 -2.40 15.13 0.49
N LEU A 347 -3.20 14.89 1.51
CA LEU A 347 -2.83 15.26 2.90
C LEU A 347 -1.79 14.33 3.55
N LEU A 348 -1.64 13.09 3.06
CA LEU A 348 -0.60 12.15 3.50
C LEU A 348 0.57 12.08 2.51
N GLN A 349 0.55 12.87 1.44
CA GLN A 349 1.55 12.81 0.37
C GLN A 349 2.94 13.16 0.85
N LYS A 350 3.10 14.19 1.72
CA LYS A 350 4.41 14.54 2.26
C LYS A 350 5.04 13.35 2.96
N HIS A 351 4.31 12.70 3.87
CA HIS A 351 4.84 11.59 4.64
C HIS A 351 5.01 10.28 3.84
N VAL A 352 4.10 9.98 2.88
CA VAL A 352 4.31 8.82 1.98
C VAL A 352 5.50 9.04 1.09
N GLY A 353 5.74 10.29 0.65
CA GLY A 353 6.92 10.70 -0.11
C GLY A 353 8.23 10.46 0.64
N ASP A 354 8.23 10.55 1.96
CA ASP A 354 9.43 10.33 2.79
C ASP A 354 9.89 8.86 2.76
N VAL A 355 8.97 7.91 2.56
CA VAL A 355 9.29 6.48 2.44
C VAL A 355 9.29 6.00 0.99
N PHE A 356 8.37 6.51 0.15
CA PHE A 356 8.22 6.16 -1.27
C PHE A 356 8.29 7.43 -2.12
N PRO A 357 9.47 7.97 -2.41
CA PRO A 357 9.63 9.27 -3.05
C PRO A 357 9.14 9.30 -4.50
N ALA A 358 9.38 8.25 -5.28
CA ALA A 358 9.07 8.24 -6.70
C ALA A 358 7.61 7.84 -6.96
N GLU A 359 6.82 8.74 -7.57
CA GLU A 359 5.45 8.47 -8.00
C GLU A 359 5.44 8.07 -9.48
N VAL A 360 4.98 6.85 -9.77
CA VAL A 360 5.02 6.27 -11.12
C VAL A 360 3.67 6.31 -11.85
N ALA A 361 2.55 6.40 -11.12
CA ALA A 361 1.23 6.57 -11.71
C ALA A 361 0.25 7.19 -10.72
N ASP A 362 -0.64 8.06 -11.22
CA ASP A 362 -1.78 8.61 -10.49
C ASP A 362 -3.06 8.43 -11.31
N PHE A 363 -4.02 7.68 -10.75
CA PHE A 363 -5.33 7.46 -11.36
C PHE A 363 -6.42 8.03 -10.46
N PRO A 364 -6.85 9.31 -10.66
CA PRO A 364 -7.83 9.97 -9.82
C PRO A 364 -9.20 9.30 -9.84
N LEU A 365 -9.94 9.42 -8.73
CA LEU A 365 -11.30 8.89 -8.60
C LEU A 365 -12.25 9.40 -9.70
N ALA A 366 -12.11 10.67 -10.07
CA ALA A 366 -12.93 11.27 -11.14
C ALA A 366 -12.73 10.57 -12.49
N ASP A 367 -11.50 10.18 -12.80
CA ASP A 367 -11.16 9.45 -14.01
C ASP A 367 -11.65 8.01 -13.96
N ALA A 368 -11.57 7.37 -12.80
CA ALA A 368 -12.10 6.04 -12.59
C ALA A 368 -13.62 5.98 -12.82
N VAL A 369 -14.35 7.01 -12.40
CA VAL A 369 -15.79 7.16 -12.68
C VAL A 369 -16.03 7.44 -14.15
N ARG A 370 -15.29 8.38 -14.76
CA ARG A 370 -15.45 8.74 -16.19
C ARG A 370 -15.18 7.55 -17.12
N ARG A 371 -14.16 6.77 -16.82
CA ARG A 371 -13.78 5.56 -17.59
C ARG A 371 -14.62 4.33 -17.24
N GLY A 372 -15.62 4.45 -16.33
CA GLY A 372 -16.47 3.33 -15.92
C GLY A 372 -15.75 2.21 -15.20
N VAL A 373 -14.61 2.49 -14.58
CA VAL A 373 -13.85 1.53 -13.76
C VAL A 373 -14.55 1.29 -12.44
N VAL A 374 -15.19 2.33 -11.89
CA VAL A 374 -16.01 2.29 -10.68
C VAL A 374 -17.39 2.90 -10.94
N ALA A 375 -18.38 2.50 -10.15
CA ALA A 375 -19.73 3.06 -10.23
C ALA A 375 -19.74 4.52 -9.72
N PRO A 376 -20.51 5.42 -10.34
CA PRO A 376 -20.70 6.76 -9.84
C PRO A 376 -21.39 6.75 -8.46
N LEU A 377 -21.27 7.85 -7.71
CA LEU A 377 -21.89 8.02 -6.40
C LEU A 377 -23.03 9.01 -6.45
N ARG A 378 -24.08 8.75 -5.63
CA ARG A 378 -25.14 9.67 -5.28
C ARG A 378 -25.13 9.87 -3.77
N ALA A 379 -25.02 11.10 -3.29
CA ALA A 379 -25.00 11.41 -1.87
C ALA A 379 -26.39 11.90 -1.40
N LEU A 380 -26.82 11.41 -0.26
CA LEU A 380 -27.99 11.86 0.49
C LEU A 380 -27.52 12.31 1.87
N ARG A 381 -27.62 13.60 2.15
CA ARG A 381 -27.33 14.16 3.48
C ARG A 381 -28.60 14.22 4.32
N VAL A 382 -28.55 13.68 5.51
CA VAL A 382 -29.64 13.64 6.47
C VAL A 382 -29.19 14.38 7.72
N LYS A 383 -30.04 15.32 8.22
CA LYS A 383 -29.73 15.98 9.49
C LYS A 383 -29.85 14.96 10.62
N PRO A 384 -28.79 14.72 11.41
CA PRO A 384 -28.91 13.91 12.61
C PRO A 384 -29.73 14.68 13.64
N GLY A 385 -30.49 13.96 14.45
CA GLY A 385 -31.16 14.57 15.60
C GLY A 385 -30.22 14.90 16.77
N ALA A 386 -28.92 14.61 16.63
CA ALA A 386 -27.89 14.82 17.64
C ALA A 386 -26.80 15.78 17.14
N SER A 387 -26.22 16.56 18.06
CA SER A 387 -25.12 17.47 17.77
C SER A 387 -23.76 16.83 18.04
N LEU A 388 -22.83 16.93 17.09
CA LEU A 388 -21.46 16.41 17.23
C LEU A 388 -20.46 17.48 17.70
N ARG A 389 -20.92 18.68 18.07
CA ARG A 389 -20.03 19.82 18.43
C ARG A 389 -19.12 19.51 19.61
N ASN A 390 -19.55 18.64 20.51
CA ASN A 390 -18.82 18.30 21.74
C ASN A 390 -18.09 16.94 21.63
N VAL A 391 -18.10 16.30 20.47
CA VAL A 391 -17.37 15.04 20.27
C VAL A 391 -15.90 15.38 19.93
N PRO A 392 -14.94 14.98 20.75
CA PRO A 392 -13.53 15.27 20.52
C PRO A 392 -13.01 14.53 19.28
N VAL A 393 -12.01 15.12 18.64
CA VAL A 393 -11.25 14.48 17.54
C VAL A 393 -9.91 14.04 18.09
N VAL A 394 -9.63 12.75 18.03
CA VAL A 394 -8.41 12.12 18.52
C VAL A 394 -7.77 11.32 17.38
N GLY A 395 -6.48 11.54 17.13
CA GLY A 395 -5.77 10.82 16.05
C GLY A 395 -6.34 11.05 14.64
N GLY A 396 -6.96 12.22 14.40
CA GLY A 396 -7.53 12.58 13.09
C GLY A 396 -8.94 12.02 12.80
N ASP A 397 -9.60 11.39 13.77
CA ASP A 397 -11.01 10.97 13.68
C ASP A 397 -11.74 11.23 15.01
N TYR A 398 -13.07 11.15 14.99
CA TYR A 398 -13.88 11.31 16.21
C TYR A 398 -13.55 10.23 17.23
N ASP A 399 -13.50 10.62 18.52
CA ASP A 399 -13.45 9.66 19.63
C ASP A 399 -14.66 8.74 19.57
N GLN A 400 -14.40 7.43 19.45
CA GLN A 400 -15.45 6.46 19.17
C GLN A 400 -16.43 6.29 20.35
N LYS A 401 -15.96 6.47 21.59
CA LYS A 401 -16.81 6.35 22.78
C LYS A 401 -17.73 7.57 22.89
N ALA A 402 -17.19 8.76 22.80
CA ALA A 402 -17.98 10.01 22.81
C ALA A 402 -18.94 10.07 21.60
N LEU A 403 -18.53 9.58 20.43
CA LEU A 403 -19.38 9.48 19.27
C LEU A 403 -20.54 8.49 19.49
N ALA A 404 -20.29 7.35 20.11
CA ALA A 404 -21.33 6.39 20.47
C ALA A 404 -22.32 6.98 21.49
N GLU A 405 -21.84 7.66 22.53
CA GLU A 405 -22.68 8.35 23.51
C GLU A 405 -23.58 9.40 22.87
N ALA A 406 -23.07 10.13 21.84
CA ALA A 406 -23.83 11.16 21.14
C ALA A 406 -24.87 10.61 20.14
N LEU A 407 -24.63 9.46 19.55
CA LEU A 407 -25.43 8.96 18.41
C LEU A 407 -26.26 7.72 18.71
N ASP A 408 -25.98 6.98 19.80
CA ASP A 408 -26.67 5.74 20.10
C ASP A 408 -27.98 5.98 20.85
N HIS A 409 -28.95 6.52 20.13
CA HIS A 409 -30.29 6.74 20.64
C HIS A 409 -31.31 5.93 19.85
N GLU A 410 -32.27 5.30 20.55
CA GLU A 410 -33.31 4.47 19.93
C GLU A 410 -34.07 5.19 18.83
N ALA A 411 -34.40 6.48 19.05
CA ALA A 411 -35.11 7.30 18.06
C ALA A 411 -34.31 7.49 16.76
N LEU A 412 -32.97 7.71 16.85
CA LEU A 412 -32.09 7.84 15.70
C LEU A 412 -31.95 6.52 14.96
N ASN A 413 -31.73 5.43 15.71
CA ASN A 413 -31.59 4.08 15.16
C ASN A 413 -32.87 3.66 14.40
N MET A 414 -34.05 3.95 14.97
CA MET A 414 -35.34 3.67 14.34
C MET A 414 -35.57 4.58 13.10
N ALA A 415 -35.25 5.88 13.19
CA ALA A 415 -35.38 6.79 12.05
C ALA A 415 -34.50 6.36 10.87
N ALA A 416 -33.28 5.94 11.12
CA ALA A 416 -32.39 5.40 10.11
C ALA A 416 -32.92 4.09 9.49
N ALA A 417 -33.49 3.20 10.30
CA ALA A 417 -34.09 1.96 9.84
C ALA A 417 -35.33 2.21 8.96
N MET A 418 -36.18 3.15 9.35
CA MET A 418 -37.35 3.57 8.55
C MET A 418 -36.92 4.24 7.24
N LEU A 419 -35.93 5.15 7.29
CA LEU A 419 -35.37 5.78 6.08
C LEU A 419 -34.84 4.72 5.10
N TYR A 420 -34.10 3.73 5.62
CA TYR A 420 -33.57 2.65 4.80
C TYR A 420 -34.69 1.85 4.14
N ARG A 421 -35.68 1.40 4.91
CA ARG A 421 -36.85 0.67 4.41
C ARG A 421 -37.61 1.45 3.35
N ASP A 422 -37.91 2.73 3.61
CA ASP A 422 -38.81 3.53 2.77
C ASP A 422 -38.14 4.02 1.47
N ARG A 423 -36.81 4.22 1.50
CA ARG A 423 -36.07 4.75 0.34
C ARG A 423 -35.31 3.70 -0.45
N PHE A 424 -34.85 2.66 0.21
CA PHE A 424 -33.94 1.68 -0.38
C PHE A 424 -34.49 0.26 -0.34
N ASP A 425 -35.52 0.03 0.43
CA ASP A 425 -36.20 -1.26 0.56
C ASP A 425 -35.20 -2.42 0.85
N HIS A 426 -35.22 -3.45 0.03
CA HIS A 426 -34.35 -4.63 0.15
C HIS A 426 -33.01 -4.51 -0.61
N ARG A 427 -32.59 -3.34 -1.05
CA ARG A 427 -31.28 -3.15 -1.67
C ARG A 427 -30.17 -3.52 -0.69
N ALA A 428 -29.08 -4.06 -1.23
CA ALA A 428 -27.94 -4.46 -0.41
C ALA A 428 -27.18 -3.23 0.12
N GLY A 429 -26.96 -3.16 1.42
CA GLY A 429 -26.29 -2.02 2.05
C GLY A 429 -25.37 -2.40 3.19
N ILE A 430 -24.47 -1.46 3.48
CA ILE A 430 -23.54 -1.47 4.60
C ILE A 430 -23.83 -0.23 5.45
N VAL A 431 -23.98 -0.42 6.75
CA VAL A 431 -24.23 0.64 7.72
C VAL A 431 -23.06 0.71 8.69
N TYR A 432 -22.52 1.88 8.87
CA TYR A 432 -21.42 2.15 9.79
C TYR A 432 -21.95 2.82 11.05
N ALA A 433 -21.80 2.15 12.19
CA ALA A 433 -22.20 2.58 13.53
C ALA A 433 -20.99 2.99 14.38
N ALA A 434 -21.20 3.75 15.46
CA ALA A 434 -20.14 4.31 16.30
C ALA A 434 -19.45 3.29 17.22
N GLY A 435 -19.99 2.08 17.35
CA GLY A 435 -19.40 1.04 18.17
C GLY A 435 -20.09 -0.31 17.95
N VAL A 436 -19.58 -1.35 18.59
CA VAL A 436 -20.10 -2.72 18.44
C VAL A 436 -21.54 -2.80 18.96
N ASP A 437 -21.79 -2.28 20.16
CA ASP A 437 -23.11 -2.34 20.79
C ASP A 437 -24.11 -1.45 20.03
N HIS A 438 -23.68 -0.29 19.52
CA HIS A 438 -24.49 0.54 18.64
C HIS A 438 -24.85 -0.21 17.35
N ALA A 439 -23.91 -0.93 16.73
CA ALA A 439 -24.15 -1.73 15.53
C ALA A 439 -25.22 -2.83 15.78
N GLU A 440 -25.20 -3.44 16.94
CA GLU A 440 -26.21 -4.44 17.34
C GLU A 440 -27.60 -3.83 17.49
N ARG A 441 -27.71 -2.66 18.16
CA ARG A 441 -28.97 -1.93 18.34
C ARG A 441 -29.54 -1.44 17.01
N VAL A 442 -28.70 -0.89 16.13
CA VAL A 442 -29.11 -0.50 14.77
C VAL A 442 -29.60 -1.70 13.95
N ALA A 443 -28.87 -2.83 13.99
CA ALA A 443 -29.30 -4.05 13.32
C ALA A 443 -30.64 -4.58 13.86
N ALA A 444 -30.89 -4.45 15.18
CA ALA A 444 -32.18 -4.80 15.82
C ALA A 444 -33.30 -3.87 15.33
N ALA A 445 -33.08 -2.55 15.30
CA ALA A 445 -34.03 -1.55 14.78
C ALA A 445 -34.38 -1.84 13.31
N MET A 446 -33.39 -2.17 12.49
CA MET A 446 -33.62 -2.54 11.09
C MET A 446 -34.44 -3.82 10.94
N ARG A 447 -34.19 -4.83 11.76
CA ARG A 447 -35.02 -6.06 11.77
C ARG A 447 -36.46 -5.76 12.20
N ALA A 448 -36.67 -4.87 13.18
CA ALA A 448 -37.99 -4.45 13.60
C ALA A 448 -38.82 -3.79 12.50
N THR A 449 -38.16 -3.17 11.49
CA THR A 449 -38.83 -2.61 10.31
C THR A 449 -39.01 -3.62 9.15
N GLY A 450 -38.65 -4.91 9.37
CA GLY A 450 -38.78 -5.96 8.35
C GLY A 450 -37.55 -6.16 7.45
N LEU A 451 -36.46 -5.41 7.64
CA LEU A 451 -35.23 -5.58 6.90
C LEU A 451 -34.45 -6.83 7.41
N ARG A 452 -33.80 -7.54 6.49
CA ARG A 452 -32.94 -8.68 6.85
C ARG A 452 -31.53 -8.17 7.18
N ALA A 453 -31.37 -7.67 8.42
CA ALA A 453 -30.15 -7.05 8.89
C ALA A 453 -29.38 -7.93 9.88
N ARG A 454 -28.05 -7.88 9.83
CA ARG A 454 -27.13 -8.50 10.79
C ARG A 454 -26.02 -7.52 11.17
N SER A 455 -25.64 -7.53 12.46
CA SER A 455 -24.41 -6.89 12.93
C SER A 455 -23.21 -7.83 12.76
N VAL A 456 -22.05 -7.25 12.48
CA VAL A 456 -20.74 -7.93 12.47
C VAL A 456 -19.69 -7.01 13.11
N SER A 457 -18.79 -7.62 13.89
CA SER A 457 -17.74 -6.90 14.61
C SER A 457 -16.49 -7.76 14.77
N GLY A 458 -15.42 -7.21 15.34
CA GLY A 458 -14.23 -7.96 15.71
C GLY A 458 -14.50 -9.08 16.75
N ARG A 459 -15.61 -8.97 17.51
CA ARG A 459 -16.06 -10.02 18.44
C ARG A 459 -16.82 -11.17 17.74
N THR A 460 -17.15 -11.01 16.44
CA THR A 460 -17.86 -12.07 15.69
C THR A 460 -16.89 -13.21 15.38
N PRO A 461 -17.15 -14.46 15.82
CA PRO A 461 -16.28 -15.59 15.54
C PRO A 461 -16.03 -15.75 14.03
N PRO A 462 -14.80 -16.11 13.59
CA PRO A 462 -14.43 -16.14 12.16
C PRO A 462 -15.38 -16.98 11.29
N ARG A 463 -15.83 -18.13 11.79
CA ARG A 463 -16.80 -18.98 11.07
C ARG A 463 -18.17 -18.30 10.91
N ALA A 464 -18.65 -17.62 11.96
CA ALA A 464 -19.92 -16.91 11.92
C ALA A 464 -19.83 -15.67 11.00
N LEU A 465 -18.72 -14.95 11.04
CA LEU A 465 -18.44 -13.84 10.13
C LEU A 465 -18.46 -14.32 8.67
N ALA A 466 -17.71 -15.36 8.34
CA ALA A 466 -17.69 -15.94 6.99
C ALA A 466 -19.08 -16.37 6.51
N ALA A 467 -19.86 -17.03 7.36
CA ALA A 467 -21.23 -17.45 7.07
C ALA A 467 -22.17 -16.25 6.84
N THR A 468 -22.05 -15.19 7.64
CA THR A 468 -22.84 -13.96 7.51
C THR A 468 -22.50 -13.21 6.21
N LEU A 469 -21.23 -13.08 5.86
CA LEU A 469 -20.78 -12.46 4.63
C LEU A 469 -21.25 -13.26 3.40
N ALA A 470 -21.16 -14.59 3.45
CA ALA A 470 -21.69 -15.46 2.41
C ALA A 470 -23.22 -15.33 2.25
N ALA A 471 -23.97 -15.24 3.35
CA ALA A 471 -25.42 -15.02 3.33
C ALA A 471 -25.79 -13.64 2.73
N TYR A 472 -24.96 -12.61 3.00
CA TYR A 472 -25.13 -11.30 2.37
C TYR A 472 -24.88 -11.37 0.85
N GLU A 473 -23.85 -12.04 0.40
CA GLU A 473 -23.55 -12.20 -1.05
C GLU A 473 -24.65 -12.98 -1.78
N ARG A 474 -25.25 -14.00 -1.16
CA ARG A 474 -26.40 -14.71 -1.73
C ARG A 474 -27.69 -13.91 -1.71
N GLY A 475 -27.78 -12.86 -0.85
CA GLY A 475 -28.97 -12.04 -0.68
C GLY A 475 -29.93 -12.53 0.40
N ASP A 476 -29.55 -13.47 1.22
CA ASP A 476 -30.31 -13.91 2.41
C ASP A 476 -30.36 -12.79 3.46
N ILE A 477 -29.28 -12.00 3.54
CA ILE A 477 -29.16 -10.76 4.29
C ILE A 477 -29.02 -9.60 3.31
N ASN A 478 -29.72 -8.50 3.54
CA ASN A 478 -29.63 -7.31 2.71
C ASN A 478 -28.93 -6.11 3.38
N VAL A 479 -28.81 -6.09 4.70
CA VAL A 479 -28.10 -5.03 5.42
C VAL A 479 -27.08 -5.62 6.37
N LEU A 480 -25.83 -5.19 6.24
CA LEU A 480 -24.78 -5.44 7.21
C LEU A 480 -24.49 -4.17 8.00
N VAL A 481 -24.55 -4.28 9.33
CA VAL A 481 -24.25 -3.19 10.25
C VAL A 481 -22.93 -3.49 10.94
N ASN A 482 -22.01 -2.54 10.97
CA ASN A 482 -20.71 -2.74 11.61
C ASN A 482 -20.16 -1.41 12.17
N ALA A 483 -19.20 -1.50 13.12
CA ALA A 483 -18.49 -0.33 13.61
C ALA A 483 -17.42 0.11 12.58
N GLN A 484 -16.38 -0.68 12.35
CA GLN A 484 -15.29 -0.38 11.41
C GLN A 484 -14.81 -1.60 10.64
N LEU A 485 -15.24 -2.81 11.04
CA LEU A 485 -14.70 -4.07 10.52
C LEU A 485 -14.74 -4.17 8.99
N LEU A 486 -15.80 -3.71 8.37
CA LEU A 486 -16.03 -3.81 6.92
C LEU A 486 -15.49 -2.60 6.14
N ALA A 487 -14.80 -1.67 6.77
CA ALA A 487 -14.19 -0.54 6.06
C ALA A 487 -13.06 -1.02 5.13
N GLU A 488 -12.36 -2.08 5.49
CA GLU A 488 -11.20 -2.61 4.77
C GLU A 488 -11.32 -4.11 4.51
N GLY A 489 -10.69 -4.58 3.44
CA GLY A 489 -10.43 -6.01 3.19
C GLY A 489 -11.57 -6.86 2.63
N TRP A 490 -12.82 -6.49 2.74
CA TRP A 490 -13.93 -7.31 2.22
C TRP A 490 -14.43 -6.82 0.86
N ASN A 491 -14.65 -7.75 -0.07
CA ASN A 491 -15.18 -7.44 -1.40
C ASN A 491 -16.71 -7.57 -1.41
N ALA A 492 -17.43 -6.46 -1.55
CA ALA A 492 -18.88 -6.38 -1.57
C ALA A 492 -19.44 -5.74 -2.85
N PRO A 493 -19.29 -6.35 -4.03
CA PRO A 493 -19.76 -5.74 -5.28
C PRO A 493 -21.27 -5.50 -5.29
N ARG A 494 -22.02 -6.30 -4.55
CA ARG A 494 -23.45 -6.22 -4.40
C ARG A 494 -23.92 -5.02 -3.57
N ALA A 495 -23.09 -4.49 -2.66
CA ALA A 495 -23.43 -3.34 -1.83
C ALA A 495 -23.73 -2.10 -2.69
N THR A 496 -24.94 -1.57 -2.56
CA THR A 496 -25.42 -0.39 -3.28
C THR A 496 -25.54 0.81 -2.36
N ILE A 497 -25.86 0.59 -1.09
CA ILE A 497 -26.09 1.64 -0.08
C ILE A 497 -24.94 1.61 0.94
N CYS A 498 -24.33 2.76 1.17
CA CYS A 498 -23.39 3.02 2.27
C CYS A 498 -24.04 4.05 3.19
N MET A 499 -24.38 3.68 4.41
CA MET A 499 -25.03 4.56 5.37
C MET A 499 -24.10 4.83 6.54
N HIS A 500 -23.73 6.10 6.75
CA HIS A 500 -22.89 6.54 7.85
C HIS A 500 -23.77 7.08 8.99
N LEU A 501 -24.19 6.20 9.92
CA LEU A 501 -24.78 6.62 11.19
C LEU A 501 -23.71 7.18 12.13
N ALA A 502 -22.50 6.69 12.03
CA ALA A 502 -21.33 7.26 12.66
C ALA A 502 -20.47 7.98 11.59
N PRO A 503 -20.54 9.30 11.49
CA PRO A 503 -19.67 10.08 10.62
C PRO A 503 -18.20 9.89 11.04
N THR A 504 -17.28 10.20 10.12
CA THR A 504 -15.84 10.18 10.37
C THR A 504 -15.25 11.53 9.94
N ALA A 505 -14.32 12.05 10.72
CA ALA A 505 -13.50 13.20 10.37
C ALA A 505 -12.33 12.79 9.45
N SER A 506 -12.01 11.51 9.38
CA SER A 506 -10.94 10.97 8.55
C SER A 506 -11.39 10.79 7.10
N ARG A 507 -10.84 11.60 6.18
CA ARG A 507 -11.09 11.48 4.74
C ARG A 507 -10.73 10.07 4.23
N ARG A 508 -9.67 9.46 4.75
CA ARG A 508 -9.26 8.10 4.40
C ARG A 508 -10.34 7.07 4.75
N VAL A 509 -10.82 7.09 6.00
CA VAL A 509 -11.87 6.17 6.46
C VAL A 509 -13.15 6.36 5.63
N TYR A 510 -13.51 7.60 5.33
CA TYR A 510 -14.65 7.91 4.48
C TYR A 510 -14.50 7.30 3.08
N GLN A 511 -13.36 7.55 2.41
CA GLN A 511 -13.08 7.00 1.08
C GLN A 511 -13.09 5.48 1.04
N GLN A 512 -12.55 4.82 2.07
CA GLN A 512 -12.59 3.36 2.18
C GLN A 512 -14.02 2.82 2.34
N ARG A 513 -14.86 3.50 3.13
CA ARG A 513 -16.27 3.14 3.33
C ARG A 513 -17.07 3.29 2.03
N ILE A 514 -17.00 4.45 1.38
CA ILE A 514 -17.72 4.69 0.11
C ILE A 514 -17.22 3.81 -1.02
N GLY A 515 -15.93 3.48 -1.06
CA GLY A 515 -15.34 2.57 -2.03
C GLY A 515 -16.02 1.19 -2.08
N ARG A 516 -16.68 0.77 -0.98
CA ARG A 516 -17.45 -0.48 -0.98
C ARG A 516 -18.65 -0.44 -1.91
N VAL A 517 -19.29 0.72 -2.04
CA VAL A 517 -20.46 0.89 -2.91
C VAL A 517 -20.10 1.41 -4.30
N MET A 518 -18.83 1.68 -4.56
CA MET A 518 -18.36 2.08 -5.90
C MET A 518 -18.01 0.89 -6.80
N ARG A 519 -17.94 -0.33 -6.28
CA ARG A 519 -17.66 -1.52 -7.08
C ARG A 519 -18.76 -1.77 -8.09
N LEU A 520 -18.37 -2.10 -9.33
CA LEU A 520 -19.32 -2.43 -10.38
C LEU A 520 -20.07 -3.74 -10.06
N HIS A 521 -21.35 -3.76 -10.33
CA HIS A 521 -22.19 -4.95 -10.22
C HIS A 521 -23.31 -4.90 -11.25
N ARG A 522 -23.77 -6.05 -11.73
CA ARG A 522 -24.95 -6.15 -12.61
C ARG A 522 -26.14 -5.47 -11.91
N ARG A 523 -26.88 -4.62 -12.60
CA ARG A 523 -28.04 -3.87 -12.08
C ARG A 523 -27.70 -2.74 -11.10
N LYS A 524 -26.44 -2.31 -10.99
CA LYS A 524 -26.03 -1.19 -10.17
C LYS A 524 -25.69 0.01 -11.06
N GLU A 525 -26.55 1.02 -11.07
CA GLU A 525 -26.31 2.27 -11.80
C GLU A 525 -25.38 3.21 -11.06
N ALA A 526 -25.52 3.28 -9.73
CA ALA A 526 -24.72 4.12 -8.85
C ALA A 526 -24.67 3.54 -7.45
N GLY A 527 -23.59 3.83 -6.72
CA GLY A 527 -23.54 3.68 -5.26
C GLY A 527 -24.30 4.86 -4.62
N VAL A 528 -25.02 4.60 -3.53
CA VAL A 528 -25.70 5.64 -2.76
C VAL A 528 -25.04 5.75 -1.40
N VAL A 529 -24.60 6.96 -1.07
CA VAL A 529 -24.03 7.29 0.24
C VAL A 529 -25.06 8.06 1.03
N VAL A 530 -25.34 7.65 2.24
CA VAL A 530 -26.26 8.32 3.16
C VAL A 530 -25.46 8.78 4.37
N ASP A 531 -25.26 10.08 4.48
CA ASP A 531 -24.50 10.70 5.56
C ASP A 531 -25.44 11.37 6.55
N PHE A 532 -25.39 10.93 7.81
CA PHE A 532 -26.02 11.61 8.92
C PHE A 532 -25.04 12.65 9.46
N VAL A 533 -25.06 13.85 8.89
CA VAL A 533 -24.08 14.93 9.18
C VAL A 533 -24.79 16.12 9.79
N ASP A 534 -24.21 16.65 10.86
CA ASP A 534 -24.58 17.99 11.35
C ASP A 534 -24.00 19.04 10.38
N PRO A 535 -24.83 19.86 9.71
CA PRO A 535 -24.33 20.92 8.83
C PRO A 535 -23.43 21.95 9.53
N ALA A 536 -23.48 21.99 10.87
CA ALA A 536 -22.64 22.86 11.70
C ALA A 536 -21.33 22.19 12.15
N ALA A 537 -21.07 20.93 11.77
CA ALA A 537 -19.81 20.29 12.08
C ALA A 537 -18.67 20.88 11.23
N PRO A 538 -17.48 21.14 11.82
CA PRO A 538 -16.37 21.81 11.13
C PRO A 538 -15.83 21.04 9.90
N HIS A 539 -16.27 19.81 9.69
CA HIS A 539 -15.83 18.93 8.60
C HIS A 539 -16.93 18.62 7.57
N SER A 540 -18.11 19.25 7.68
CA SER A 540 -19.24 18.97 6.78
C SER A 540 -19.00 19.38 5.31
N ASP A 541 -18.06 20.25 5.04
CA ASP A 541 -17.78 20.80 3.70
C ASP A 541 -16.68 20.03 2.93
N ARG A 542 -16.10 19.00 3.53
CA ARG A 542 -14.99 18.24 2.93
C ARG A 542 -15.42 16.93 2.24
N THR A 543 -16.71 16.70 2.07
CA THR A 543 -17.24 15.51 1.38
C THR A 543 -17.73 15.80 -0.03
#